data_e48d4d115dd3e5518114e5737cc23a48
#
_entry.id   e48d4d115dd3e5518114e5737cc23a48
#
_cell.length_a   1.000
_cell.length_b   1.000
_cell.length_c   1.000
_cell.angle_alpha   90.00
_cell.angle_beta   90.00
_cell.angle_gamma   90.00
#
_symmetry.space_group_name_H-M   'P 1'
#
loop_
_entity.id
_entity.type
_entity.pdbx_description
1 polymer ?
#
loop_
_entity_poly.entity_id
_entity_poly.type
_entity_poly.pdbx_seq_one_letter_code
_entity_poly.pdbx_strand_id
1 'polypeptide(L)'
;EKGQLLYTLSTPELEAKLQQAEAVKSAASALDQAALAGARIQQIEAALNMWEKAQAGLELARKTYERVKNLYEQGVVPEQKMDEASANYKAMEATALAAKAQYNLAMDGARKEDKEAAAARVRQAEGAVSEVESYISDAMVYSPVTGEVSTIIAEQGELVGSGYPVVAILDMSDMWVTFNIKETLLPAIRVGTRMSGYVPALGYDVEFEVTYIAVQADFATWSATRTQGGFDIRTFAVKA
;
A
#
# COMPACT_ATOMS: atom_id res chain seq x y z
N GLU A 1 -2.87 -26.56 -13.87
CA GLU A 1 -2.97 -26.74 -12.41
C GLU A 1 -3.26 -25.44 -11.70
N LYS A 2 -3.89 -25.48 -10.52
CA LYS A 2 -4.11 -24.30 -9.68
C LYS A 2 -2.79 -23.64 -9.32
N GLY A 3 -2.67 -22.31 -9.52
CA GLY A 3 -1.44 -21.55 -9.31
C GLY A 3 -0.44 -21.60 -10.46
N GLN A 4 -0.76 -22.25 -11.55
CA GLN A 4 0.06 -22.24 -12.77
C GLN A 4 -0.12 -20.91 -13.50
N LEU A 5 0.99 -20.30 -13.95
CA LEU A 5 0.96 -19.10 -14.77
C LEU A 5 0.26 -19.38 -16.10
N LEU A 6 -0.73 -18.59 -16.43
CA LEU A 6 -1.51 -18.70 -17.67
C LEU A 6 -0.99 -17.73 -18.74
N TYR A 7 -0.87 -16.49 -18.40
CA TYR A 7 -0.37 -15.43 -19.29
C TYR A 7 0.17 -14.24 -18.49
N THR A 8 0.90 -13.37 -19.17
CA THR A 8 1.39 -12.12 -18.64
C THR A 8 0.93 -10.97 -19.53
N LEU A 9 0.50 -9.87 -18.89
CA LEU A 9 0.21 -8.62 -19.58
C LEU A 9 1.46 -7.77 -19.68
N SER A 10 1.69 -7.12 -20.81
CA SER A 10 2.78 -6.15 -20.95
C SER A 10 2.36 -4.82 -20.33
N THR A 11 3.11 -4.35 -19.33
CA THR A 11 2.78 -3.14 -18.56
C THR A 11 3.98 -2.19 -18.43
N PRO A 12 4.58 -1.72 -19.54
CA PRO A 12 5.76 -0.83 -19.50
C PRO A 12 5.48 0.48 -18.78
N GLU A 13 4.21 0.94 -18.79
CA GLU A 13 3.79 2.14 -18.07
C GLU A 13 3.83 1.96 -16.54
N LEU A 14 3.51 0.76 -16.04
CA LEU A 14 3.60 0.45 -14.61
C LEU A 14 5.05 0.33 -14.16
N GLU A 15 5.94 -0.21 -14.99
CA GLU A 15 7.37 -0.25 -14.69
C GLU A 15 7.96 1.17 -14.57
N ALA A 16 7.59 2.07 -15.49
CA ALA A 16 7.99 3.48 -15.40
C ALA A 16 7.43 4.18 -14.14
N LYS A 17 6.18 3.88 -13.77
CA LYS A 17 5.57 4.37 -12.52
C LYS A 17 6.25 3.81 -11.28
N LEU A 18 6.65 2.54 -11.29
CA LEU A 18 7.42 1.92 -10.21
C LEU A 18 8.73 2.66 -10.00
N GLN A 19 9.50 2.89 -11.06
CA GLN A 19 10.75 3.63 -10.99
C GLN A 19 10.53 5.05 -10.44
N GLN A 20 9.45 5.72 -10.82
CA GLN A 20 9.10 7.03 -10.27
C GLN A 20 8.77 6.96 -8.78
N ALA A 21 7.98 5.97 -8.34
CA ALA A 21 7.62 5.78 -6.94
C ALA A 21 8.85 5.45 -6.08
N GLU A 22 9.76 4.62 -6.57
CA GLU A 22 11.04 4.29 -5.91
C GLU A 22 11.94 5.53 -5.78
N ALA A 23 11.99 6.39 -6.79
CA ALA A 23 12.75 7.65 -6.70
C ALA A 23 12.16 8.57 -5.63
N VAL A 24 10.83 8.67 -5.51
CA VAL A 24 10.15 9.43 -4.43
C VAL A 24 10.43 8.83 -3.06
N LYS A 25 10.41 7.50 -2.92
CA LYS A 25 10.78 6.79 -1.68
C LYS A 25 12.22 7.08 -1.28
N SER A 26 13.15 7.03 -2.23
CA SER A 26 14.56 7.34 -2.02
C SER A 26 14.76 8.79 -1.54
N ALA A 27 14.08 9.75 -2.15
CA ALA A 27 14.10 11.15 -1.74
C ALA A 27 13.53 11.36 -0.33
N ALA A 28 12.40 10.72 -0.01
CA ALA A 28 11.79 10.77 1.32
C ALA A 28 12.73 10.16 2.39
N SER A 29 13.36 9.03 2.08
CA SER A 29 14.34 8.37 2.96
C SER A 29 15.58 9.24 3.21
N ALA A 30 16.07 9.94 2.20
CA ALA A 30 17.19 10.87 2.37
C ALA A 30 16.83 12.05 3.29
N LEU A 31 15.59 12.56 3.20
CA LEU A 31 15.09 13.62 4.10
C LEU A 31 14.93 13.11 5.54
N ASP A 32 14.45 11.89 5.74
CA ASP A 32 14.34 11.28 7.05
C ASP A 32 15.71 11.08 7.70
N GLN A 33 16.68 10.55 6.96
CA GLN A 33 18.05 10.42 7.40
C GLN A 33 18.67 11.77 7.79
N ALA A 34 18.41 12.83 7.00
CA ALA A 34 18.88 14.16 7.32
C ALA A 34 18.24 14.72 8.61
N ALA A 35 16.94 14.47 8.83
CA ALA A 35 16.24 14.84 10.06
C ALA A 35 16.77 14.06 11.28
N LEU A 36 17.09 12.78 11.12
CA LEU A 36 17.66 11.94 12.17
C LEU A 36 19.11 12.33 12.49
N ALA A 37 19.91 12.67 11.50
CA ALA A 37 21.31 13.10 11.67
C ALA A 37 21.41 14.43 12.41
N GLY A 38 20.38 15.29 12.34
CA GLY A 38 20.34 16.58 13.01
C GLY A 38 21.29 17.62 12.39
N ALA A 39 21.83 18.51 13.22
CA ALA A 39 22.74 19.55 12.73
C ALA A 39 24.09 18.95 12.31
N ARG A 40 24.70 19.55 11.31
CA ARG A 40 26.06 19.14 10.86
C ARG A 40 27.08 19.41 11.97
N ILE A 41 28.10 18.55 12.07
CA ILE A 41 29.17 18.65 13.06
C ILE A 41 29.79 20.07 13.05
N GLN A 42 30.02 20.67 11.88
CA GLN A 42 30.57 22.01 11.75
C GLN A 42 29.66 23.10 12.31
N GLN A 43 28.34 22.90 12.26
CA GLN A 43 27.35 23.84 12.86
C GLN A 43 27.40 23.76 14.40
N ILE A 44 27.51 22.54 14.93
CA ILE A 44 27.65 22.30 16.37
C ILE A 44 28.95 22.92 16.91
N GLU A 45 30.09 22.69 16.20
CA GLU A 45 31.39 23.25 16.55
C GLU A 45 31.37 24.79 16.51
N ALA A 46 30.75 25.37 15.48
CA ALA A 46 30.62 26.84 15.39
C ALA A 46 29.80 27.41 16.54
N ALA A 47 28.71 26.75 16.92
CA ALA A 47 27.88 27.16 18.05
C ALA A 47 28.62 27.01 19.39
N LEU A 48 29.40 25.92 19.55
CA LEU A 48 30.25 25.69 20.71
C LEU A 48 31.31 26.82 20.88
N ASN A 49 32.05 27.11 19.82
CA ASN A 49 33.06 28.15 19.81
C ASN A 49 32.46 29.55 20.15
N MET A 50 31.23 29.79 19.68
CA MET A 50 30.52 31.03 19.99
C MET A 50 30.14 31.13 21.48
N TRP A 51 29.69 29.99 22.05
CA TRP A 51 29.40 29.90 23.49
C TRP A 51 30.69 30.07 24.33
N GLU A 52 31.78 29.38 23.99
CA GLU A 52 33.07 29.51 24.67
C GLU A 52 33.60 30.95 24.64
N LYS A 53 33.52 31.65 23.49
CA LYS A 53 33.82 33.09 23.38
C LYS A 53 32.96 33.93 24.30
N ALA A 54 31.66 33.67 24.37
CA ALA A 54 30.75 34.40 25.25
C ALA A 54 31.07 34.15 26.73
N GLN A 55 31.42 32.90 27.10
CA GLN A 55 31.86 32.56 28.46
C GLN A 55 33.13 33.27 28.85
N ALA A 56 34.13 33.36 27.98
CA ALA A 56 35.35 34.11 28.26
C ALA A 56 35.07 35.62 28.51
N GLY A 57 34.14 36.19 27.71
CA GLY A 57 33.66 37.56 27.91
C GLY A 57 32.96 37.77 29.25
N LEU A 58 32.08 36.81 29.63
CA LEU A 58 31.39 36.82 30.92
C LEU A 58 32.37 36.74 32.09
N GLU A 59 33.38 35.87 32.00
CA GLU A 59 34.39 35.74 33.07
C GLU A 59 35.21 37.02 33.25
N LEU A 60 35.57 37.68 32.14
CA LEU A 60 36.26 38.99 32.21
C LEU A 60 35.36 40.06 32.86
N ALA A 61 34.09 40.12 32.46
CA ALA A 61 33.11 41.06 33.00
C ALA A 61 32.86 40.79 34.50
N ARG A 62 32.78 39.55 34.92
CA ARG A 62 32.64 39.14 36.32
C ARG A 62 33.83 39.59 37.15
N LYS A 63 35.08 39.30 36.74
CA LYS A 63 36.30 39.73 37.42
C LYS A 63 36.37 41.24 37.51
N THR A 64 35.95 41.96 36.48
CA THR A 64 35.90 43.44 36.48
C THR A 64 34.86 43.95 37.46
N TYR A 65 33.66 43.39 37.45
CA TYR A 65 32.60 43.75 38.42
C TYR A 65 33.06 43.54 39.88
N GLU A 66 33.60 42.35 40.18
CA GLU A 66 34.10 42.02 41.53
C GLU A 66 35.20 43.03 42.01
N ARG A 67 36.12 43.41 41.11
CA ARG A 67 37.14 44.36 41.38
C ARG A 67 36.55 45.77 41.64
N VAL A 68 35.63 46.22 40.77
CA VAL A 68 35.00 47.56 40.94
C VAL A 68 34.15 47.62 42.23
N LYS A 69 33.45 46.50 42.53
CA LYS A 69 32.66 46.34 43.73
C LYS A 69 33.53 46.54 45.01
N ASN A 70 34.67 45.83 45.05
CA ASN A 70 35.59 45.96 46.19
C ASN A 70 36.15 47.36 46.33
N LEU A 71 36.48 48.11 45.25
CA LEU A 71 36.92 49.49 45.27
C LEU A 71 35.80 50.43 45.64
N TYR A 72 34.56 50.19 45.30
CA TYR A 72 33.41 50.95 45.70
C TYR A 72 33.13 50.80 47.20
N GLU A 73 33.21 49.62 47.74
CA GLU A 73 33.07 49.35 49.18
C GLU A 73 34.16 50.03 50.01
N GLN A 74 35.34 50.27 49.41
CA GLN A 74 36.45 51.05 50.03
C GLN A 74 36.35 52.58 49.81
N GLY A 75 35.29 53.04 49.10
CA GLY A 75 35.08 54.46 48.84
C GLY A 75 36.01 55.02 47.73
N VAL A 76 36.70 54.20 46.96
CA VAL A 76 37.71 54.63 45.95
C VAL A 76 37.06 55.01 44.62
N VAL A 77 35.90 54.40 44.25
CA VAL A 77 35.24 54.70 42.99
C VAL A 77 33.80 55.19 43.24
N PRO A 78 33.24 56.04 42.34
CA PRO A 78 31.84 56.47 42.43
C PRO A 78 30.85 55.39 42.08
N GLU A 79 29.61 55.55 42.59
CA GLU A 79 28.48 54.63 42.34
C GLU A 79 28.23 54.39 40.86
N GLN A 80 28.34 55.41 40.00
CA GLN A 80 28.20 55.29 38.54
C GLN A 80 29.14 54.24 37.98
N LYS A 81 30.37 54.08 38.45
CA LYS A 81 31.32 53.06 37.99
C LYS A 81 30.90 51.66 38.43
N MET A 82 30.30 51.54 39.58
CA MET A 82 29.72 50.30 40.06
C MET A 82 28.52 49.88 39.21
N ASP A 83 27.63 50.82 38.87
CA ASP A 83 26.45 50.57 38.01
C ASP A 83 26.87 50.20 36.62
N GLU A 84 27.85 50.84 35.98
CA GLU A 84 28.41 50.49 34.67
C GLU A 84 29.00 49.08 34.70
N ALA A 85 29.75 48.69 35.71
CA ALA A 85 30.34 47.37 35.82
C ALA A 85 29.26 46.28 36.03
N SER A 86 28.23 46.59 36.84
CA SER A 86 27.07 45.69 37.07
C SER A 86 26.25 45.46 35.80
N ALA A 87 25.97 46.60 35.11
CA ALA A 87 25.21 46.49 33.83
C ALA A 87 25.98 45.68 32.77
N ASN A 88 27.29 45.90 32.65
CA ASN A 88 28.13 45.15 31.73
C ASN A 88 28.19 43.64 32.09
N TYR A 89 28.36 43.32 33.39
CA TYR A 89 28.32 41.92 33.84
C TYR A 89 27.01 41.25 33.48
N LYS A 90 25.85 41.87 33.78
CA LYS A 90 24.52 41.34 33.44
C LYS A 90 24.34 41.17 31.91
N ALA A 91 24.84 42.11 31.11
CA ALA A 91 24.78 42.04 29.66
C ALA A 91 25.58 40.84 29.10
N MET A 92 26.80 40.62 29.65
CA MET A 92 27.64 39.48 29.24
C MET A 92 27.05 38.15 29.73
N GLU A 93 26.41 38.09 30.88
CA GLU A 93 25.70 36.94 31.39
C GLU A 93 24.54 36.55 30.43
N ALA A 94 23.72 37.53 30.06
CA ALA A 94 22.64 37.30 29.08
C ALA A 94 23.18 36.83 27.73
N THR A 95 24.31 37.37 27.26
CA THR A 95 24.97 36.96 26.01
C THR A 95 25.47 35.51 26.09
N ALA A 96 26.08 35.12 27.21
CA ALA A 96 26.57 33.74 27.40
C ALA A 96 25.41 32.74 27.49
N LEU A 97 24.30 33.11 28.14
CA LEU A 97 23.08 32.27 28.19
C LEU A 97 22.45 32.11 26.79
N ALA A 98 22.39 33.18 26.01
CA ALA A 98 21.88 33.12 24.64
C ALA A 98 22.74 32.22 23.72
N ALA A 99 24.05 32.34 23.80
CA ALA A 99 25.00 31.52 23.06
C ALA A 99 24.90 30.03 23.49
N LYS A 100 24.73 29.76 24.80
CA LYS A 100 24.49 28.41 25.32
C LYS A 100 23.19 27.80 24.77
N ALA A 101 22.12 28.59 24.75
CA ALA A 101 20.84 28.15 24.20
C ALA A 101 20.98 27.78 22.71
N GLN A 102 21.75 28.56 21.93
CA GLN A 102 22.03 28.28 20.52
C GLN A 102 22.84 26.99 20.33
N TYR A 103 23.83 26.75 21.19
CA TYR A 103 24.61 25.50 21.19
C TYR A 103 23.72 24.29 21.51
N ASN A 104 22.89 24.38 22.55
CA ASN A 104 21.95 23.33 22.92
C ASN A 104 20.98 23.04 21.75
N LEU A 105 20.44 24.09 21.11
CA LEU A 105 19.56 23.92 19.95
C LEU A 105 20.24 23.15 18.79
N ALA A 106 21.53 23.45 18.55
CA ALA A 106 22.30 22.73 17.55
C ALA A 106 22.55 21.27 17.96
N MET A 107 22.79 21.00 19.24
CA MET A 107 22.99 19.64 19.78
C MET A 107 21.69 18.80 19.73
N ASP A 108 20.55 19.37 20.06
CA ASP A 108 19.26 18.68 20.09
C ASP A 108 18.80 18.31 18.69
N GLY A 109 19.25 19.06 17.65
CA GLY A 109 18.95 18.80 16.26
C GLY A 109 17.49 19.00 15.89
N ALA A 110 16.95 18.20 14.98
CA ALA A 110 15.57 18.30 14.54
C ALA A 110 14.59 17.92 15.66
N ARG A 111 13.45 18.60 15.72
CA ARG A 111 12.39 18.33 16.70
C ARG A 111 11.82 16.94 16.48
N LYS A 112 11.22 16.39 17.53
CA LYS A 112 10.55 15.08 17.46
C LYS A 112 9.47 15.04 16.37
N GLU A 113 8.68 16.11 16.29
CA GLU A 113 7.60 16.26 15.32
C GLU A 113 8.13 16.27 13.87
N ASP A 114 9.29 16.92 13.64
CA ASP A 114 9.92 16.95 12.32
C ASP A 114 10.42 15.56 11.91
N LYS A 115 11.00 14.81 12.84
CA LYS A 115 11.43 13.41 12.63
C LYS A 115 10.23 12.51 12.35
N GLU A 116 9.15 12.64 13.11
CA GLU A 116 7.92 11.88 12.90
C GLU A 116 7.27 12.21 11.55
N ALA A 117 7.29 13.49 11.15
CA ALA A 117 6.78 13.91 9.85
C ALA A 117 7.62 13.36 8.69
N ALA A 118 8.96 13.35 8.81
CA ALA A 118 9.85 12.77 7.82
C ALA A 118 9.64 11.25 7.69
N ALA A 119 9.57 10.53 8.81
CA ALA A 119 9.25 9.10 8.83
C ALA A 119 7.87 8.79 8.24
N ALA A 120 6.87 9.65 8.46
CA ALA A 120 5.55 9.50 7.85
C ALA A 120 5.58 9.65 6.32
N ARG A 121 6.43 10.55 5.80
CA ARG A 121 6.64 10.68 4.34
C ARG A 121 7.28 9.44 3.73
N VAL A 122 8.21 8.80 4.43
CA VAL A 122 8.79 7.52 3.98
C VAL A 122 7.70 6.47 3.87
N ARG A 123 6.87 6.29 4.92
CA ARG A 123 5.74 5.33 4.87
C ARG A 123 4.74 5.63 3.76
N GLN A 124 4.45 6.90 3.50
CA GLN A 124 3.59 7.30 2.39
C GLN A 124 4.18 6.89 1.03
N ALA A 125 5.49 7.12 0.84
CA ALA A 125 6.18 6.74 -0.39
C ALA A 125 6.29 5.22 -0.55
N GLU A 126 6.48 4.48 0.54
CA GLU A 126 6.43 3.01 0.56
C GLU A 126 5.06 2.47 0.15
N GLY A 127 3.98 3.09 0.64
CA GLY A 127 2.62 2.76 0.21
C GLY A 127 2.42 2.96 -1.30
N ALA A 128 2.96 4.03 -1.87
CA ALA A 128 2.89 4.29 -3.31
C ALA A 128 3.69 3.25 -4.14
N VAL A 129 4.85 2.79 -3.66
CA VAL A 129 5.60 1.69 -4.29
C VAL A 129 4.79 0.41 -4.24
N SER A 130 4.26 0.04 -3.06
CA SER A 130 3.48 -1.19 -2.88
C SER A 130 2.20 -1.20 -3.73
N GLU A 131 1.56 -0.05 -3.93
CA GLU A 131 0.41 0.08 -4.83
C GLU A 131 0.78 -0.30 -6.26
N VAL A 132 1.88 0.25 -6.80
CA VAL A 132 2.31 -0.05 -8.17
C VAL A 132 2.79 -1.51 -8.30
N GLU A 133 3.50 -2.05 -7.30
CA GLU A 133 3.91 -3.46 -7.26
C GLU A 133 2.70 -4.40 -7.28
N SER A 134 1.60 -4.05 -6.60
CA SER A 134 0.35 -4.80 -6.66
C SER A 134 -0.21 -4.85 -8.07
N TYR A 135 -0.27 -3.71 -8.78
CA TYR A 135 -0.73 -3.69 -10.17
C TYR A 135 0.19 -4.49 -11.12
N ILE A 136 1.51 -4.47 -10.88
CA ILE A 136 2.46 -5.30 -11.67
C ILE A 136 2.23 -6.79 -11.37
N SER A 137 1.95 -7.15 -10.12
CA SER A 137 1.66 -8.54 -9.76
C SER A 137 0.38 -9.04 -10.42
N ASP A 138 -0.63 -8.19 -10.56
CA ASP A 138 -1.90 -8.50 -11.23
C ASP A 138 -1.73 -8.71 -12.75
N ALA A 139 -0.63 -8.20 -13.33
CA ALA A 139 -0.30 -8.45 -14.73
C ALA A 139 0.18 -9.90 -15.00
N MET A 140 0.54 -10.63 -13.96
CA MET A 140 0.85 -12.06 -14.02
C MET A 140 -0.36 -12.87 -13.57
N VAL A 141 -1.12 -13.42 -14.52
CA VAL A 141 -2.37 -14.12 -14.22
C VAL A 141 -2.14 -15.61 -14.04
N TYR A 142 -2.52 -16.10 -12.88
CA TYR A 142 -2.40 -17.51 -12.50
C TYR A 142 -3.76 -18.21 -12.48
N SER A 143 -3.77 -19.54 -12.74
CA SER A 143 -4.99 -20.31 -12.69
C SER A 143 -5.59 -20.37 -11.29
N PRO A 144 -6.85 -19.96 -11.09
CA PRO A 144 -7.52 -20.05 -9.80
C PRO A 144 -7.95 -21.47 -9.44
N VAL A 145 -8.07 -22.35 -10.43
CA VAL A 145 -8.55 -23.74 -10.31
C VAL A 145 -7.63 -24.72 -11.02
N THR A 146 -7.70 -25.99 -10.62
CA THR A 146 -7.13 -27.08 -11.40
C THR A 146 -8.17 -27.50 -12.44
N GLY A 147 -7.84 -27.43 -13.73
CA GLY A 147 -8.77 -27.72 -14.79
C GLY A 147 -8.10 -27.71 -16.16
N GLU A 148 -8.89 -27.72 -17.21
CA GLU A 148 -8.45 -27.71 -18.59
C GLU A 148 -8.82 -26.41 -19.27
N VAL A 149 -7.91 -25.87 -20.09
CA VAL A 149 -8.19 -24.64 -20.88
C VAL A 149 -9.22 -24.99 -21.95
N SER A 150 -10.40 -24.40 -21.81
CA SER A 150 -11.49 -24.59 -22.76
C SER A 150 -11.32 -23.72 -24.00
N THR A 151 -10.97 -22.45 -23.80
CA THR A 151 -10.86 -21.48 -24.90
C THR A 151 -9.88 -20.41 -24.54
N ILE A 152 -9.03 -20.05 -25.48
CA ILE A 152 -8.21 -18.82 -25.46
C ILE A 152 -8.97 -17.78 -26.27
N ILE A 153 -9.37 -16.68 -25.66
CA ILE A 153 -10.25 -15.67 -26.25
C ILE A 153 -9.43 -14.53 -26.87
N ALA A 154 -8.36 -14.11 -26.17
CA ALA A 154 -7.46 -13.06 -26.66
C ALA A 154 -6.17 -13.66 -27.21
N GLU A 155 -5.69 -13.14 -28.32
CA GLU A 155 -4.45 -13.57 -28.95
C GLU A 155 -3.24 -12.80 -28.41
N GLN A 156 -2.06 -13.35 -28.61
CA GLN A 156 -0.81 -12.71 -28.20
C GLN A 156 -0.59 -11.39 -28.97
N GLY A 157 -0.39 -10.31 -28.24
CA GLY A 157 -0.23 -8.96 -28.78
C GLY A 157 -1.53 -8.18 -28.93
N GLU A 158 -2.67 -8.76 -28.58
CA GLU A 158 -3.95 -8.09 -28.56
C GLU A 158 -4.09 -7.18 -27.33
N LEU A 159 -4.73 -6.02 -27.52
CA LEU A 159 -5.05 -5.10 -26.46
C LEU A 159 -6.31 -5.54 -25.73
N VAL A 160 -6.19 -5.88 -24.45
CA VAL A 160 -7.32 -6.29 -23.62
C VAL A 160 -7.68 -5.23 -22.58
N GLY A 161 -8.97 -4.94 -22.44
CA GLY A 161 -9.47 -4.00 -21.44
C GLY A 161 -9.71 -4.68 -20.09
N SER A 162 -9.81 -3.87 -19.04
CA SER A 162 -10.16 -4.39 -17.70
C SER A 162 -11.51 -5.12 -17.72
N GLY A 163 -11.54 -6.32 -17.16
CA GLY A 163 -12.72 -7.19 -17.14
C GLY A 163 -12.96 -8.01 -18.42
N TYR A 164 -12.08 -7.89 -19.41
CA TYR A 164 -12.19 -8.72 -20.62
C TYR A 164 -11.66 -10.15 -20.34
N PRO A 165 -12.44 -11.20 -20.69
CA PRO A 165 -12.00 -12.58 -20.50
C PRO A 165 -10.89 -12.93 -21.51
N VAL A 166 -9.74 -13.40 -21.03
CA VAL A 166 -8.61 -13.80 -21.87
C VAL A 166 -8.58 -15.31 -22.08
N VAL A 167 -8.82 -16.07 -21.03
CA VAL A 167 -8.79 -17.54 -21.04
C VAL A 167 -9.96 -18.07 -20.25
N ALA A 168 -10.65 -19.08 -20.80
CA ALA A 168 -11.68 -19.84 -20.08
C ALA A 168 -11.10 -21.19 -19.63
N ILE A 169 -11.27 -21.51 -18.35
CA ILE A 169 -10.83 -22.78 -17.75
C ILE A 169 -12.04 -23.50 -17.19
N LEU A 170 -12.15 -24.80 -17.50
CA LEU A 170 -13.16 -25.67 -16.96
C LEU A 170 -12.57 -26.53 -15.84
N ASP A 171 -13.25 -26.52 -14.69
CA ASP A 171 -12.94 -27.45 -13.60
C ASP A 171 -13.60 -28.80 -13.92
N MET A 172 -12.75 -29.78 -14.20
CA MET A 172 -13.21 -31.13 -14.57
C MET A 172 -13.66 -31.97 -13.36
N SER A 173 -13.45 -31.45 -12.13
CA SER A 173 -13.89 -32.13 -10.90
C SER A 173 -15.33 -31.83 -10.53
N ASP A 174 -15.89 -30.72 -11.04
CA ASP A 174 -17.28 -30.27 -10.77
C ASP A 174 -18.08 -30.26 -12.08
N MET A 175 -18.35 -31.44 -12.61
CA MET A 175 -19.11 -31.63 -13.87
C MET A 175 -20.55 -32.00 -13.57
N TRP A 176 -21.45 -31.42 -14.33
CA TRP A 176 -22.86 -31.76 -14.27
C TRP A 176 -23.42 -31.95 -15.68
N VAL A 177 -24.50 -32.71 -15.75
CA VAL A 177 -25.29 -32.86 -16.97
C VAL A 177 -26.63 -32.15 -16.81
N THR A 178 -27.05 -31.42 -17.82
CA THR A 178 -28.36 -30.78 -17.84
C THR A 178 -29.30 -31.60 -18.75
N PHE A 179 -30.34 -32.12 -18.15
CA PHE A 179 -31.42 -32.82 -18.89
C PHE A 179 -32.61 -31.88 -19.06
N ASN A 180 -33.14 -31.77 -20.27
CA ASN A 180 -34.40 -31.06 -20.54
C ASN A 180 -35.55 -32.05 -20.45
N ILE A 181 -36.25 -32.06 -19.33
CA ILE A 181 -37.28 -33.03 -19.01
C ILE A 181 -38.66 -32.41 -19.26
N LYS A 182 -39.54 -33.18 -19.97
CA LYS A 182 -40.90 -32.75 -20.24
C LYS A 182 -41.69 -32.60 -18.93
N GLU A 183 -42.59 -31.62 -18.87
CA GLU A 183 -43.45 -31.34 -17.72
C GLU A 183 -44.22 -32.58 -17.24
N THR A 184 -44.65 -33.44 -18.19
CA THR A 184 -45.39 -34.69 -17.91
C THR A 184 -44.57 -35.71 -17.10
N LEU A 185 -43.24 -35.66 -17.17
CA LEU A 185 -42.32 -36.60 -16.48
C LEU A 185 -41.77 -36.02 -15.19
N LEU A 186 -41.92 -34.69 -14.97
CA LEU A 186 -41.39 -33.99 -13.82
C LEU A 186 -41.94 -34.51 -12.47
N PRO A 187 -43.20 -34.93 -12.31
CA PRO A 187 -43.70 -35.44 -11.04
C PRO A 187 -42.95 -36.67 -10.51
N ALA A 188 -42.29 -37.43 -11.37
CA ALA A 188 -41.52 -38.61 -10.99
C ALA A 188 -40.06 -38.28 -10.58
N ILE A 189 -39.63 -37.03 -10.75
CA ILE A 189 -38.25 -36.62 -10.51
C ILE A 189 -38.19 -35.60 -9.40
N ARG A 190 -37.33 -35.84 -8.41
CA ARG A 190 -37.07 -34.95 -7.27
C ARG A 190 -35.55 -34.79 -7.09
N VAL A 191 -35.15 -33.76 -6.42
CA VAL A 191 -33.75 -33.62 -5.95
C VAL A 191 -33.39 -34.85 -5.12
N GLY A 192 -32.25 -35.50 -5.43
CA GLY A 192 -31.80 -36.75 -4.85
C GLY A 192 -32.25 -37.99 -5.62
N THR A 193 -33.08 -37.85 -6.70
CA THR A 193 -33.42 -39.00 -7.58
C THR A 193 -32.18 -39.47 -8.32
N ARG A 194 -31.92 -40.77 -8.28
CA ARG A 194 -30.85 -41.41 -9.05
C ARG A 194 -31.42 -41.95 -10.38
N MET A 195 -30.67 -41.68 -11.42
CA MET A 195 -30.97 -42.15 -12.76
C MET A 195 -29.68 -42.63 -13.42
N SER A 196 -29.79 -43.64 -14.29
CA SER A 196 -28.67 -44.07 -15.12
C SER A 196 -28.91 -43.65 -16.57
N GLY A 197 -27.85 -43.24 -17.24
CA GLY A 197 -27.90 -42.87 -18.66
C GLY A 197 -26.61 -43.22 -19.37
N TYR A 198 -26.74 -43.64 -20.61
CA TYR A 198 -25.60 -43.91 -21.48
C TYR A 198 -24.97 -42.61 -21.95
N VAL A 199 -23.66 -42.46 -21.71
CA VAL A 199 -22.88 -41.29 -22.15
C VAL A 199 -22.04 -41.71 -23.35
N PRO A 200 -22.38 -41.30 -24.59
CA PRO A 200 -21.67 -41.72 -25.78
C PRO A 200 -20.19 -41.41 -25.79
N ALA A 201 -19.79 -40.28 -25.18
CA ALA A 201 -18.41 -39.87 -25.10
C ALA A 201 -17.54 -40.77 -24.20
N LEU A 202 -18.17 -41.44 -23.23
CA LEU A 202 -17.49 -42.34 -22.28
C LEU A 202 -17.65 -43.81 -22.72
N GLY A 203 -18.68 -44.14 -23.52
CA GLY A 203 -18.97 -45.47 -23.98
C GLY A 203 -19.60 -46.42 -22.96
N TYR A 204 -20.07 -45.90 -21.84
CA TYR A 204 -20.72 -46.67 -20.76
C TYR A 204 -21.85 -45.87 -20.06
N ASP A 205 -22.65 -46.62 -19.28
CA ASP A 205 -23.70 -46.01 -18.47
C ASP A 205 -23.13 -45.37 -17.22
N VAL A 206 -23.55 -44.11 -16.93
CA VAL A 206 -23.18 -43.35 -15.74
C VAL A 206 -24.40 -43.15 -14.85
N GLU A 207 -24.22 -43.28 -13.54
CA GLU A 207 -25.24 -42.93 -12.57
C GLU A 207 -25.21 -41.43 -12.30
N PHE A 208 -26.37 -40.79 -12.37
CA PHE A 208 -26.58 -39.38 -12.11
C PHE A 208 -27.47 -39.22 -10.86
N GLU A 209 -27.17 -38.25 -10.02
CA GLU A 209 -28.02 -37.84 -8.91
C GLU A 209 -28.53 -36.44 -9.17
N VAL A 210 -29.84 -36.23 -9.18
CA VAL A 210 -30.46 -34.92 -9.42
C VAL A 210 -30.12 -33.96 -8.30
N THR A 211 -29.40 -32.89 -8.62
CA THR A 211 -29.00 -31.86 -7.68
C THR A 211 -29.88 -30.61 -7.73
N TYR A 212 -30.44 -30.30 -8.89
CA TYR A 212 -31.27 -29.10 -9.09
C TYR A 212 -32.34 -29.31 -10.15
N ILE A 213 -33.52 -28.76 -9.92
CA ILE A 213 -34.63 -28.69 -10.85
C ILE A 213 -35.00 -27.23 -11.06
N ALA A 214 -35.00 -26.73 -12.28
CA ALA A 214 -35.40 -25.38 -12.61
C ALA A 214 -36.87 -25.14 -12.26
N VAL A 215 -37.14 -24.02 -11.56
CA VAL A 215 -38.51 -23.63 -11.19
C VAL A 215 -39.27 -23.03 -12.40
N GLN A 216 -38.54 -22.54 -13.38
CA GLN A 216 -39.10 -21.95 -14.59
C GLN A 216 -38.88 -22.87 -15.79
N ALA A 217 -39.96 -23.07 -16.60
CA ALA A 217 -39.89 -23.85 -17.81
C ALA A 217 -39.20 -23.07 -18.93
N ASP A 218 -38.29 -23.71 -19.61
CA ASP A 218 -37.78 -23.23 -20.90
C ASP A 218 -38.61 -23.79 -22.05
N PHE A 219 -38.88 -22.96 -23.04
CA PHE A 219 -39.47 -23.47 -24.29
C PHE A 219 -38.36 -24.15 -25.08
N ALA A 220 -38.55 -25.45 -25.35
CA ALA A 220 -37.67 -26.17 -26.26
C ALA A 220 -37.77 -25.56 -27.66
N THR A 221 -36.80 -24.70 -27.99
CA THR A 221 -36.64 -24.09 -29.32
C THR A 221 -36.04 -25.10 -30.32
N TRP A 222 -36.58 -26.31 -30.39
CA TRP A 222 -36.23 -27.21 -31.47
C TRP A 222 -37.36 -27.21 -32.47
N SER A 223 -37.02 -26.74 -33.65
CA SER A 223 -37.89 -26.55 -34.82
C SER A 223 -39.07 -27.46 -34.86
N ALA A 224 -40.27 -26.83 -34.89
CA ALA A 224 -41.53 -27.47 -35.24
C ALA A 224 -41.45 -28.01 -36.64
N THR A 225 -41.09 -29.27 -36.76
CA THR A 225 -41.12 -30.03 -38.03
C THR A 225 -42.35 -30.89 -38.09
N ARG A 226 -43.49 -30.49 -37.51
CA ARG A 226 -44.77 -31.20 -37.73
C ARG A 226 -45.94 -30.21 -37.72
N THR A 227 -46.53 -30.09 -38.90
CA THR A 227 -47.79 -29.47 -39.23
C THR A 227 -49.01 -30.25 -38.70
N GLN A 228 -49.10 -30.58 -37.41
CA GLN A 228 -50.34 -31.08 -36.80
C GLN A 228 -50.25 -30.85 -35.27
N GLY A 229 -51.02 -29.91 -34.79
CA GLY A 229 -51.68 -29.78 -33.50
C GLY A 229 -51.05 -30.43 -32.24
N GLY A 230 -49.83 -30.10 -31.90
CA GLY A 230 -49.28 -30.44 -30.60
C GLY A 230 -48.95 -29.12 -29.85
N PHE A 231 -49.55 -28.95 -28.68
CA PHE A 231 -49.17 -27.87 -27.79
C PHE A 231 -47.67 -27.92 -27.54
N ASP A 232 -47.00 -26.74 -27.50
CA ASP A 232 -45.59 -26.59 -27.09
C ASP A 232 -45.38 -27.25 -25.71
N ILE A 233 -44.75 -28.42 -25.72
CA ILE A 233 -44.50 -29.15 -24.48
C ILE A 233 -43.39 -28.40 -23.73
N ARG A 234 -43.72 -27.84 -22.59
CA ARG A 234 -42.75 -27.20 -21.71
C ARG A 234 -41.74 -28.21 -21.21
N THR A 235 -40.51 -27.80 -21.19
CA THR A 235 -39.39 -28.57 -20.61
C THR A 235 -38.77 -27.83 -19.44
N PHE A 236 -38.34 -28.60 -18.47
CA PHE A 236 -37.64 -28.07 -17.30
C PHE A 236 -36.20 -28.57 -17.31
N ALA A 237 -35.25 -27.64 -17.06
CA ALA A 237 -33.85 -28.02 -16.92
C ALA A 237 -33.62 -28.71 -15.56
N VAL A 238 -33.10 -29.93 -15.61
CA VAL A 238 -32.71 -30.71 -14.43
C VAL A 238 -31.22 -30.92 -14.47
N LYS A 239 -30.49 -30.53 -13.43
CA LYS A 239 -29.06 -30.82 -13.31
C LYS A 239 -28.84 -32.04 -12.43
N ALA A 240 -27.93 -32.86 -12.88
CA ALA A 240 -27.54 -34.08 -12.17
C ALA A 240 -26.02 -34.29 -12.32
#